data_de3195554487a95f4c2a3aa69e9241b6
#
_entry.id   de3195554487a95f4c2a3aa69e9241b6
#
_cell.length_a   1.000
_cell.length_b   1.000
_cell.length_c   1.000
_cell.angle_alpha   90.00
_cell.angle_beta   90.00
_cell.angle_gamma   90.00
#
_symmetry.space_group_name_H-M   'P 1'
#
loop_
_entity.id
_entity.type
_entity.pdbx_description
1 polymer ?
#
loop_
_entity_poly.entity_id
_entity_poly.type
_entity_poly.pdbx_seq_one_letter_code
_entity_poly.pdbx_strand_id
1 'polypeptide(L)'
;MTPAQFFVTQQLTPGLINGLINGAIAWAMHRRTPVLSLWGDEGYATDLIATGFLLPAITWFILKPLLTRQVSQAKAPQLDGLPTPKLLRFMRTGTGSGAMAIGLMGMTLVGCACVLLLHVLGSPDVLGSDYALFKGLFALLLTVVLQPTMVFAAVKDAQAKAQGLASNT
;
A
#
# COMPACT_ATOMS: atom_id res chain seq x y z
N MET A 1 -10.78 14.00 17.02
CA MET A 1 -9.97 12.81 16.72
C MET A 1 -8.50 13.22 16.79
N THR A 2 -7.68 12.50 17.56
CA THR A 2 -6.24 12.78 17.61
C THR A 2 -5.55 12.34 16.31
N PRO A 3 -4.39 12.94 15.93
CA PRO A 3 -3.64 12.46 14.76
C PRO A 3 -3.35 10.96 14.79
N ALA A 4 -2.96 10.42 15.96
CA ALA A 4 -2.69 8.99 16.10
C ALA A 4 -3.93 8.12 15.82
N GLN A 5 -5.09 8.48 16.38
CA GLN A 5 -6.36 7.78 16.11
C GLN A 5 -6.73 7.83 14.64
N PHE A 6 -6.53 8.97 13.97
CA PHE A 6 -6.77 9.12 12.55
C PHE A 6 -5.91 8.15 11.74
N PHE A 7 -4.60 8.13 11.99
CA PHE A 7 -3.69 7.23 11.28
C PHE A 7 -4.02 5.75 11.52
N VAL A 8 -4.30 5.34 12.75
CA VAL A 8 -4.67 3.94 13.07
C VAL A 8 -5.94 3.51 12.34
N THR A 9 -6.98 4.36 12.33
CA THR A 9 -8.23 4.05 11.62
C THR A 9 -8.02 3.95 10.12
N GLN A 10 -7.16 4.81 9.56
CA GLN A 10 -6.83 4.79 8.13
C GLN A 10 -5.92 3.59 7.75
N GLN A 11 -5.38 2.84 8.70
CA GLN A 11 -4.51 1.68 8.45
C GLN A 11 -5.21 0.34 8.58
N LEU A 12 -5.88 0.11 9.71
CA LEU A 12 -6.38 -1.22 10.07
C LEU A 12 -7.50 -1.69 9.15
N THR A 13 -8.50 -0.86 8.92
CA THR A 13 -9.65 -1.23 8.07
C THR A 13 -9.23 -1.50 6.62
N PRO A 14 -8.49 -0.59 5.94
CA PRO A 14 -8.01 -0.88 4.59
C PRO A 14 -7.04 -2.09 4.54
N GLY A 15 -6.20 -2.26 5.56
CA GLY A 15 -5.29 -3.40 5.65
C GLY A 15 -6.04 -4.73 5.69
N LEU A 16 -7.05 -4.84 6.53
CA LEU A 16 -7.89 -6.04 6.62
C LEU A 16 -8.65 -6.29 5.32
N ILE A 17 -9.25 -5.27 4.72
CA ILE A 17 -9.97 -5.38 3.44
C ILE A 17 -9.02 -5.86 2.34
N ASN A 18 -7.84 -5.25 2.20
CA ASN A 18 -6.84 -5.63 1.22
C ASN A 18 -6.34 -7.07 1.44
N GLY A 19 -6.10 -7.45 2.69
CA GLY A 19 -5.72 -8.81 3.05
C GLY A 19 -6.79 -9.83 2.66
N LEU A 20 -8.05 -9.58 3.02
CA LEU A 20 -9.16 -10.46 2.69
C LEU A 20 -9.39 -10.59 1.18
N ILE A 21 -9.38 -9.48 0.45
CA ILE A 21 -9.58 -9.49 -1.01
C ILE A 21 -8.45 -10.25 -1.70
N ASN A 22 -7.19 -9.96 -1.38
CA ASN A 22 -6.05 -10.61 -2.01
C ASN A 22 -5.96 -12.09 -1.65
N GLY A 23 -6.23 -12.46 -0.40
CA GLY A 23 -6.33 -13.85 0.03
C GLY A 23 -7.45 -14.60 -0.69
N ALA A 24 -8.64 -14.00 -0.81
CA ALA A 24 -9.77 -14.60 -1.50
C ALA A 24 -9.51 -14.81 -3.00
N ILE A 25 -8.88 -13.82 -3.66
CA ILE A 25 -8.47 -13.94 -5.08
C ILE A 25 -7.46 -15.08 -5.24
N ALA A 26 -6.41 -15.11 -4.42
CA ALA A 26 -5.41 -16.17 -4.48
C ALA A 26 -6.02 -17.54 -4.21
N TRP A 27 -6.94 -17.65 -3.24
CA TRP A 27 -7.66 -18.88 -2.97
C TRP A 27 -8.51 -19.31 -4.17
N ALA A 28 -9.26 -18.41 -4.78
CA ALA A 28 -10.09 -18.71 -5.95
C ALA A 28 -9.25 -19.23 -7.12
N MET A 29 -8.05 -18.65 -7.33
CA MET A 29 -7.13 -19.02 -8.42
C MET A 29 -6.38 -20.32 -8.14
N HIS A 30 -5.90 -20.54 -6.93
CA HIS A 30 -4.92 -21.59 -6.64
C HIS A 30 -5.42 -22.72 -5.72
N ARG A 31 -6.67 -22.69 -5.22
CA ARG A 31 -7.20 -23.72 -4.29
C ARG A 31 -7.11 -25.16 -4.81
N ARG A 32 -7.01 -25.35 -6.13
CA ARG A 32 -6.90 -26.65 -6.77
C ARG A 32 -5.48 -26.98 -7.24
N THR A 33 -4.55 -26.02 -7.09
CA THR A 33 -3.15 -26.23 -7.45
C THR A 33 -2.47 -26.99 -6.32
N PRO A 34 -1.96 -28.19 -6.57
CA PRO A 34 -1.41 -29.02 -5.49
C PRO A 34 -0.12 -28.43 -4.93
N VAL A 35 0.71 -27.82 -5.78
CA VAL A 35 2.00 -27.25 -5.40
C VAL A 35 2.24 -25.99 -6.24
N LEU A 36 2.63 -24.91 -5.59
CA LEU A 36 3.11 -23.67 -6.19
C LEU A 36 4.56 -23.49 -5.81
N SER A 37 5.44 -23.38 -6.79
CA SER A 37 6.86 -23.08 -6.59
C SER A 37 7.10 -21.57 -6.59
N LEU A 38 8.18 -21.11 -5.92
CA LEU A 38 8.52 -19.68 -5.92
C LEU A 38 8.80 -19.19 -7.34
N TRP A 39 9.52 -19.98 -8.15
CA TRP A 39 9.94 -19.66 -9.52
C TRP A 39 9.26 -20.58 -10.55
N GLY A 40 9.26 -20.16 -11.81
CA GLY A 40 8.67 -20.91 -12.93
C GLY A 40 7.48 -20.18 -13.54
N ASP A 41 6.84 -20.79 -14.53
CA ASP A 41 5.74 -20.19 -15.31
C ASP A 41 4.52 -19.86 -14.44
N GLU A 42 4.24 -20.68 -13.44
CA GLU A 42 3.18 -20.44 -12.43
C GLU A 42 3.76 -20.02 -11.06
N GLY A 43 5.02 -19.51 -11.07
CA GLY A 43 5.72 -19.13 -9.86
C GLY A 43 5.10 -17.92 -9.14
N TYR A 44 4.92 -18.04 -7.81
CA TYR A 44 4.27 -16.99 -7.03
C TYR A 44 5.15 -15.76 -6.75
N ALA A 45 6.46 -15.79 -7.12
CA ALA A 45 7.35 -14.63 -6.99
C ALA A 45 6.85 -13.43 -7.83
N THR A 46 6.46 -13.69 -9.09
CA THR A 46 5.93 -12.66 -9.99
C THR A 46 4.65 -12.04 -9.44
N ASP A 47 3.77 -12.85 -8.88
CA ASP A 47 2.52 -12.39 -8.27
C ASP A 47 2.76 -11.51 -7.03
N LEU A 48 3.75 -11.85 -6.18
CA LEU A 48 4.13 -11.03 -5.03
C LEU A 48 4.74 -9.69 -5.45
N ILE A 49 5.62 -9.68 -6.46
CA ILE A 49 6.23 -8.46 -6.99
C ILE A 49 5.16 -7.57 -7.63
N ALA A 50 4.29 -8.14 -8.46
CA ALA A 50 3.18 -7.43 -9.09
C ALA A 50 2.21 -6.86 -8.05
N THR A 51 1.86 -7.64 -7.02
CA THR A 51 1.02 -7.17 -5.90
C THR A 51 1.72 -6.06 -5.12
N GLY A 52 3.04 -6.15 -4.91
CA GLY A 52 3.85 -5.13 -4.28
C GLY A 52 3.78 -3.77 -5.00
N PHE A 53 3.60 -3.78 -6.31
CA PHE A 53 3.40 -2.57 -7.13
C PHE A 53 1.93 -2.16 -7.21
N LEU A 54 1.06 -3.06 -7.67
CA LEU A 54 -0.32 -2.74 -8.04
C LEU A 54 -1.17 -2.34 -6.84
N LEU A 55 -1.05 -3.06 -5.72
CA LEU A 55 -1.88 -2.81 -4.55
C LEU A 55 -1.68 -1.40 -3.98
N PRO A 56 -0.45 -0.91 -3.70
CA PRO A 56 -0.26 0.46 -3.23
C PRO A 56 -0.59 1.51 -4.30
N ALA A 57 -0.31 1.24 -5.59
CA ALA A 57 -0.66 2.16 -6.67
C ALA A 57 -2.18 2.37 -6.78
N ILE A 58 -2.97 1.30 -6.77
CA ILE A 58 -4.44 1.35 -6.78
C ILE A 58 -4.96 2.01 -5.49
N THR A 59 -4.41 1.64 -4.34
CA THR A 59 -4.77 2.25 -3.06
C THR A 59 -4.54 3.76 -3.07
N TRP A 60 -3.47 4.25 -3.68
CA TRP A 60 -3.20 5.68 -3.82
C TRP A 60 -4.26 6.41 -4.65
N PHE A 61 -4.70 5.81 -5.76
CA PHE A 61 -5.77 6.39 -6.60
C PHE A 61 -7.09 6.57 -5.84
N ILE A 62 -7.40 5.67 -4.89
CA ILE A 62 -8.60 5.73 -4.06
C ILE A 62 -8.40 6.69 -2.87
N LEU A 63 -7.27 6.54 -2.18
CA LEU A 63 -6.98 7.23 -0.93
C LEU A 63 -6.80 8.74 -1.12
N LYS A 64 -6.08 9.13 -2.17
CA LYS A 64 -5.76 10.54 -2.39
C LYS A 64 -7.00 11.43 -2.55
N PRO A 65 -7.97 11.16 -3.43
CA PRO A 65 -9.18 11.98 -3.53
C PRO A 65 -10.03 11.94 -2.25
N LEU A 66 -10.08 10.78 -1.57
CA LEU A 66 -10.80 10.63 -0.31
C LEU A 66 -10.23 11.56 0.77
N LEU A 67 -8.90 11.56 0.95
CA LEU A 67 -8.23 12.39 1.94
C LEU A 67 -8.29 13.88 1.57
N THR A 68 -8.19 14.23 0.30
CA THR A 68 -8.38 15.61 -0.17
C THR A 68 -9.77 16.12 0.24
N ARG A 69 -10.81 15.30 0.06
CA ARG A 69 -12.17 15.64 0.51
C ARG A 69 -12.28 15.73 2.03
N GLN A 70 -11.60 14.85 2.78
CA GLN A 70 -11.60 14.94 4.25
C GLN A 70 -10.92 16.21 4.74
N VAL A 71 -9.84 16.65 4.10
CA VAL A 71 -9.16 17.93 4.40
C VAL A 71 -10.11 19.10 4.13
N SER A 72 -10.78 19.15 2.98
CA SER A 72 -11.74 20.23 2.64
C SER A 72 -12.94 20.29 3.60
N GLN A 73 -13.29 19.17 4.24
CA GLN A 73 -14.36 19.07 5.26
C GLN A 73 -13.84 19.30 6.69
N ALA A 74 -12.59 19.70 6.89
CA ALA A 74 -11.94 19.84 8.20
C ALA A 74 -11.98 18.56 9.08
N LYS A 75 -12.08 17.37 8.46
CA LYS A 75 -12.10 16.07 9.15
C LYS A 75 -10.72 15.45 9.31
N ALA A 76 -9.73 15.90 8.55
CA ALA A 76 -8.34 15.46 8.68
C ALA A 76 -7.60 16.33 9.71
N PRO A 77 -6.64 15.75 10.47
CA PRO A 77 -5.84 16.50 11.41
C PRO A 77 -4.93 17.49 10.69
N GLN A 78 -4.64 18.62 11.30
CA GLN A 78 -3.63 19.57 10.84
C GLN A 78 -2.24 18.92 11.02
N LEU A 79 -1.45 18.94 9.95
CA LEU A 79 -0.07 18.42 9.92
C LEU A 79 0.96 19.56 9.82
N ASP A 80 0.52 20.80 10.04
CA ASP A 80 1.39 21.97 9.99
C ASP A 80 2.48 21.88 11.07
N GLY A 81 3.70 22.21 10.70
CA GLY A 81 4.85 22.13 11.58
C GLY A 81 5.49 20.73 11.71
N LEU A 82 4.83 19.67 11.24
CA LEU A 82 5.46 18.34 11.25
C LEU A 82 6.52 18.23 10.14
N PRO A 83 7.73 17.72 10.47
CA PRO A 83 8.77 17.55 9.47
C PRO A 83 8.33 16.55 8.42
N THR A 84 8.49 16.90 7.15
CA THR A 84 8.22 15.97 6.04
C THR A 84 9.32 14.91 6.02
N PRO A 85 8.99 13.62 6.13
CA PRO A 85 9.97 12.56 6.00
C PRO A 85 10.79 12.71 4.72
N LYS A 86 12.11 12.45 4.80
CA LYS A 86 13.03 12.64 3.66
C LYS A 86 12.55 11.90 2.41
N LEU A 87 12.00 10.70 2.59
CA LEU A 87 11.44 9.88 1.51
C LEU A 87 10.33 10.61 0.74
N LEU A 88 9.47 11.37 1.42
CA LEU A 88 8.36 12.10 0.80
C LEU A 88 8.79 13.37 0.06
N ARG A 89 9.99 13.89 0.33
CA ARG A 89 10.51 15.08 -0.38
C ARG A 89 10.73 14.82 -1.87
N PHE A 90 11.03 13.57 -2.24
CA PHE A 90 11.26 13.15 -3.62
C PHE A 90 9.97 12.67 -4.31
N MET A 91 8.88 12.46 -3.55
CA MET A 91 7.62 12.03 -4.11
C MET A 91 6.88 13.22 -4.74
N ARG A 92 6.63 13.11 -6.03
CA ARG A 92 5.63 13.97 -6.69
C ARG A 92 4.26 13.53 -6.22
N THR A 93 3.52 14.42 -5.55
CA THR A 93 2.22 14.12 -4.96
C THR A 93 1.06 14.17 -5.97
N GLY A 94 1.37 14.26 -7.26
CA GLY A 94 0.38 14.11 -8.33
C GLY A 94 -0.34 12.75 -8.24
N THR A 95 -1.56 12.65 -8.78
CA THR A 95 -2.34 11.41 -8.68
C THR A 95 -1.62 10.25 -9.39
N GLY A 96 -1.22 10.43 -10.66
CA GLY A 96 -0.51 9.39 -11.41
C GLY A 96 0.94 9.20 -10.98
N SER A 97 1.69 10.31 -10.83
CA SER A 97 3.10 10.24 -10.41
C SER A 97 3.26 9.72 -8.97
N GLY A 98 2.32 10.04 -8.08
CA GLY A 98 2.30 9.49 -6.73
C GLY A 98 1.98 7.99 -6.72
N ALA A 99 1.01 7.54 -7.53
CA ALA A 99 0.70 6.12 -7.67
C ALA A 99 1.92 5.32 -8.16
N MET A 100 2.62 5.84 -9.18
CA MET A 100 3.84 5.22 -9.69
C MET A 100 4.93 5.15 -8.61
N ALA A 101 5.18 6.26 -7.91
CA ALA A 101 6.21 6.30 -6.86
C ALA A 101 5.91 5.34 -5.69
N ILE A 102 4.66 5.32 -5.21
CA ILE A 102 4.22 4.42 -4.13
C ILE A 102 4.23 2.96 -4.61
N GLY A 103 3.79 2.69 -5.83
CA GLY A 103 3.85 1.35 -6.43
C GLY A 103 5.28 0.83 -6.53
N LEU A 104 6.21 1.63 -7.07
CA LEU A 104 7.63 1.27 -7.12
C LEU A 104 8.23 1.06 -5.73
N MET A 105 7.88 1.89 -4.76
CA MET A 105 8.32 1.74 -3.38
C MET A 105 7.80 0.43 -2.76
N GLY A 106 6.53 0.11 -2.96
CA GLY A 106 5.95 -1.15 -2.49
C GLY A 106 6.57 -2.38 -3.16
N MET A 107 6.79 -2.30 -4.48
CA MET A 107 7.46 -3.36 -5.23
C MET A 107 8.88 -3.61 -4.71
N THR A 108 9.69 -2.56 -4.57
CA THR A 108 11.11 -2.72 -4.21
C THR A 108 11.32 -3.04 -2.73
N LEU A 109 10.67 -2.29 -1.82
CA LEU A 109 10.90 -2.43 -0.37
C LEU A 109 10.16 -3.63 0.25
N VAL A 110 9.03 -4.04 -0.34
CA VAL A 110 8.23 -5.13 0.24
C VAL A 110 8.16 -6.32 -0.70
N GLY A 111 7.76 -6.13 -1.96
CA GLY A 111 7.62 -7.23 -2.93
C GLY A 111 8.93 -7.95 -3.19
N CYS A 112 9.94 -7.23 -3.69
CA CYS A 112 11.26 -7.81 -3.98
C CYS A 112 11.98 -8.29 -2.71
N ALA A 113 11.86 -7.57 -1.59
CA ALA A 113 12.45 -7.99 -0.32
C ALA A 113 11.82 -9.30 0.19
N CYS A 114 10.50 -9.45 0.08
CA CYS A 114 9.82 -10.69 0.43
C CYS A 114 10.27 -11.87 -0.45
N VAL A 115 10.31 -11.68 -1.77
CA VAL A 115 10.78 -12.72 -2.72
C VAL A 115 12.23 -13.08 -2.46
N LEU A 116 13.10 -12.08 -2.21
CA LEU A 116 14.50 -12.33 -1.87
C LEU A 116 14.64 -13.15 -0.58
N LEU A 117 13.86 -12.80 0.46
CA LEU A 117 13.84 -13.55 1.71
C LEU A 117 13.42 -15.01 1.49
N LEU A 118 12.34 -15.24 0.74
CA LEU A 118 11.86 -16.58 0.40
C LEU A 118 12.90 -17.36 -0.40
N HIS A 119 13.61 -16.70 -1.31
CA HIS A 119 14.69 -17.31 -2.09
C HIS A 119 15.85 -17.76 -1.19
N VAL A 120 16.29 -16.90 -0.27
CA VAL A 120 17.35 -17.23 0.70
C VAL A 120 16.93 -18.37 1.65
N LEU A 121 15.64 -18.47 1.97
CA LEU A 121 15.07 -19.54 2.79
C LEU A 121 14.91 -20.87 2.02
N GLY A 122 15.37 -20.96 0.78
CA GLY A 122 15.37 -22.21 -0.01
C GLY A 122 14.23 -22.32 -1.03
N SER A 123 13.55 -21.22 -1.35
CA SER A 123 12.47 -21.20 -2.36
C SER A 123 11.37 -22.22 -2.05
N PRO A 124 10.65 -22.10 -0.93
CA PRO A 124 9.71 -23.12 -0.48
C PRO A 124 8.58 -23.34 -1.47
N ASP A 125 8.25 -24.58 -1.73
CA ASP A 125 7.02 -24.97 -2.39
C ASP A 125 5.86 -24.89 -1.39
N VAL A 126 4.72 -24.36 -1.83
CA VAL A 126 3.54 -24.17 -0.97
C VAL A 126 2.29 -24.77 -1.60
N LEU A 127 1.36 -25.24 -0.78
CA LEU A 127 0.03 -25.60 -1.26
C LEU A 127 -0.72 -24.35 -1.70
N GLY A 128 -1.57 -24.45 -2.72
CA GLY A 128 -2.34 -23.31 -3.21
C GLY A 128 -3.24 -22.66 -2.14
N SER A 129 -3.77 -23.46 -1.20
CA SER A 129 -4.53 -22.97 -0.04
C SER A 129 -3.66 -22.13 0.93
N ASP A 130 -2.44 -22.60 1.18
CA ASP A 130 -1.50 -21.94 2.11
C ASP A 130 -0.95 -20.66 1.49
N TYR A 131 -0.73 -20.67 0.16
CA TYR A 131 -0.40 -19.48 -0.59
C TYR A 131 -1.48 -18.40 -0.47
N ALA A 132 -2.76 -18.78 -0.50
CA ALA A 132 -3.85 -17.82 -0.33
C ALA A 132 -3.80 -17.09 1.02
N LEU A 133 -3.54 -17.84 2.10
CA LEU A 133 -3.35 -17.25 3.42
C LEU A 133 -2.12 -16.34 3.46
N PHE A 134 -0.99 -16.83 2.94
CA PHE A 134 0.26 -16.08 2.85
C PHE A 134 0.06 -14.77 2.08
N LYS A 135 -0.59 -14.81 0.92
CA LYS A 135 -0.86 -13.62 0.10
C LYS A 135 -1.78 -12.63 0.80
N GLY A 136 -2.79 -13.12 1.51
CA GLY A 136 -3.65 -12.27 2.33
C GLY A 136 -2.87 -11.52 3.42
N LEU A 137 -2.00 -12.22 4.14
CA LEU A 137 -1.12 -11.63 5.15
C LEU A 137 -0.11 -10.66 4.53
N PHE A 138 0.48 -11.01 3.39
CA PHE A 138 1.38 -10.13 2.64
C PHE A 138 0.70 -8.83 2.25
N ALA A 139 -0.51 -8.87 1.69
CA ALA A 139 -1.27 -7.68 1.29
C ALA A 139 -1.69 -6.81 2.49
N LEU A 140 -2.05 -7.44 3.61
CA LEU A 140 -2.33 -6.74 4.87
C LEU A 140 -1.08 -6.00 5.36
N LEU A 141 0.06 -6.68 5.48
CA LEU A 141 1.32 -6.11 5.94
C LEU A 141 1.81 -4.99 5.00
N LEU A 142 1.76 -5.22 3.69
CA LEU A 142 2.10 -4.22 2.68
C LEU A 142 1.29 -2.94 2.88
N THR A 143 -0.02 -3.07 3.11
CA THR A 143 -0.90 -1.94 3.38
C THR A 143 -0.53 -1.24 4.68
N VAL A 144 -0.37 -1.98 5.78
CA VAL A 144 -0.03 -1.41 7.10
C VAL A 144 1.30 -0.66 7.08
N VAL A 145 2.29 -1.16 6.34
CA VAL A 145 3.62 -0.53 6.22
C VAL A 145 3.59 0.75 5.39
N LEU A 146 2.88 0.75 4.26
CA LEU A 146 2.91 1.87 3.30
C LEU A 146 1.83 2.92 3.56
N GLN A 147 0.70 2.54 4.12
CA GLN A 147 -0.46 3.43 4.31
C GLN A 147 -0.14 4.71 5.10
N PRO A 148 0.65 4.69 6.21
CA PRO A 148 0.99 5.92 6.93
C PRO A 148 1.68 6.94 6.05
N THR A 149 2.62 6.48 5.22
CA THR A 149 3.35 7.33 4.27
C THR A 149 2.40 7.94 3.23
N MET A 150 1.46 7.14 2.71
CA MET A 150 0.46 7.56 1.75
C MET A 150 -0.51 8.59 2.36
N VAL A 151 -1.03 8.30 3.55
CA VAL A 151 -1.95 9.20 4.28
C VAL A 151 -1.28 10.54 4.56
N PHE A 152 -0.06 10.51 5.10
CA PHE A 152 0.71 11.72 5.39
C PHE A 152 0.94 12.57 4.14
N ALA A 153 1.40 11.95 3.04
CA ALA A 153 1.66 12.63 1.77
C ALA A 153 0.39 13.27 1.19
N ALA A 154 -0.73 12.53 1.18
CA ALA A 154 -1.99 13.00 0.62
C ALA A 154 -2.60 14.15 1.43
N VAL A 155 -2.61 14.04 2.77
CA VAL A 155 -3.13 15.10 3.65
C VAL A 155 -2.28 16.37 3.53
N LYS A 156 -0.95 16.25 3.56
CA LYS A 156 -0.05 17.40 3.45
C LYS A 156 -0.17 18.12 2.10
N ASP A 157 -0.26 17.36 0.99
CA ASP A 157 -0.50 17.94 -0.35
C ASP A 157 -1.85 18.68 -0.41
N ALA A 158 -2.90 18.11 0.17
CA ALA A 158 -4.22 18.73 0.20
C ALA A 158 -4.25 20.02 1.04
N GLN A 159 -3.59 20.02 2.20
CA GLN A 159 -3.48 21.21 3.07
C GLN A 159 -2.67 22.34 2.41
N ALA A 160 -1.53 22.01 1.78
CA ALA A 160 -0.72 22.99 1.06
C ALA A 160 -1.51 23.67 -0.10
N LYS A 161 -2.33 22.89 -0.82
CA LYS A 161 -3.20 23.44 -1.87
C LYS A 161 -4.29 24.34 -1.32
N ALA A 162 -4.91 23.96 -0.21
CA ALA A 162 -5.93 24.80 0.44
C ALA A 162 -5.35 26.14 0.93
N GLN A 163 -4.15 26.13 1.50
CA GLN A 163 -3.45 27.35 1.94
C GLN A 163 -3.01 28.24 0.76
N GLY A 164 -2.48 27.65 -0.32
CA GLY A 164 -2.10 28.37 -1.54
C GLY A 164 -3.30 29.02 -2.25
N LEU A 165 -4.48 28.43 -2.20
CA LEU A 165 -5.71 29.05 -2.69
C LEU A 165 -6.16 30.21 -1.81
N ALA A 166 -6.03 30.10 -0.48
CA ALA A 166 -6.40 31.16 0.46
C ALA A 166 -5.46 32.39 0.38
N SER A 167 -4.21 32.22 -0.05
CA SER A 167 -3.25 33.34 -0.19
C SER A 167 -3.44 34.15 -1.49
N ASN A 168 -4.23 33.65 -2.44
CA ASN A 168 -4.47 34.27 -3.75
C ASN A 168 -5.85 34.95 -3.86
N THR A 169 -6.66 34.93 -2.80
CA THR A 169 -7.95 35.65 -2.67
C THR A 169 -7.87 36.81 -1.74
#